data_28f2a5243127cc7d596cbf3b4ef57b8b
#
_entry.id   28f2a5243127cc7d596cbf3b4ef57b8b
#
_cell.length_a   1.000
_cell.length_b   1.000
_cell.length_c   1.000
_cell.angle_alpha   90.00
_cell.angle_beta   90.00
_cell.angle_gamma   90.00
#
_symmetry.space_group_name_H-M   'P 1'
#
loop_
_entity.id
_entity.type
_entity.pdbx_description
1 polymer ?
#
loop_
_entity_poly.entity_id
_entity_poly.type
_entity_poly.pdbx_seq_one_letter_code
_entity_poly.pdbx_strand_id
1 'polypeptide(L)'
;MENIKKGKIGNLSIKDHIVLCGCTSSSKKVSEELLNNKKYCSSKIVLVTEQENPDINGIIYVNGDYSDIEVLRQVNIKEAKLAVIFSEHKEHETIKNVDMRTVLTVYNIEQENPNVHTIAEIINEKNAEIIKEKINGDEIVFKETIDAHLIVNCIRHPYISPMLYDLLNLDDRIIKEKQLKDLGFTKNTTFKELKQYQIEKDIVIIGYIDTENTAFLAPQNAAVITTDDRLIYVE
;
A
#
# COMPACT_ATOMS: atom_id res chain seq x y z
N MET A 1 -21.52 -18.47 13.08
CA MET A 1 -21.46 -17.46 12.01
C MET A 1 -21.99 -16.06 12.45
N GLU A 2 -22.94 -15.95 13.36
CA GLU A 2 -23.46 -14.64 13.85
C GLU A 2 -22.42 -13.81 14.63
N ASN A 3 -21.49 -14.43 15.36
CA ASN A 3 -20.46 -13.70 16.13
C ASN A 3 -19.39 -13.02 15.24
N ILE A 4 -19.17 -13.53 14.03
CA ILE A 4 -18.24 -12.95 13.06
C ILE A 4 -18.80 -11.63 12.52
N LYS A 5 -20.12 -11.55 12.32
CA LYS A 5 -20.80 -10.30 11.88
C LYS A 5 -20.86 -9.21 12.97
N LYS A 6 -20.66 -9.57 14.24
CA LYS A 6 -20.70 -8.64 15.38
C LYS A 6 -19.32 -8.18 15.86
N GLY A 7 -18.23 -8.59 15.18
CA GLY A 7 -16.88 -8.16 15.53
C GLY A 7 -16.36 -8.63 16.89
N LYS A 8 -17.05 -9.56 17.56
CA LYS A 8 -16.61 -10.15 18.84
C LYS A 8 -15.89 -11.46 18.58
N ILE A 9 -14.63 -11.38 18.24
CA ILE A 9 -13.78 -12.56 18.02
C ILE A 9 -12.72 -12.56 19.11
N GLY A 10 -12.45 -13.74 19.70
CA GLY A 10 -11.25 -13.95 20.50
C GLY A 10 -10.00 -13.92 19.62
N ASN A 11 -8.83 -14.15 20.21
CA ASN A 11 -7.55 -14.11 19.48
C ASN A 11 -7.59 -14.96 18.20
N LEU A 12 -7.30 -14.33 17.06
CA LEU A 12 -7.21 -15.01 15.78
C LEU A 12 -5.92 -15.84 15.68
N SER A 13 -6.03 -17.06 15.16
CA SER A 13 -4.87 -17.94 14.91
C SER A 13 -4.63 -18.06 13.39
N ILE A 14 -4.44 -16.93 12.71
CA ILE A 14 -4.18 -16.85 11.27
C ILE A 14 -2.79 -16.28 11.02
N LYS A 15 -2.19 -16.63 9.86
CA LYS A 15 -0.87 -16.19 9.44
C LYS A 15 -0.90 -15.68 8.00
N ASP A 16 0.11 -14.93 7.60
CA ASP A 16 0.28 -14.39 6.25
C ASP A 16 -0.96 -13.65 5.73
N HIS A 17 -1.72 -13.07 6.65
CA HIS A 17 -2.95 -12.35 6.36
C HIS A 17 -2.69 -10.85 6.18
N ILE A 18 -3.71 -10.15 5.71
CA ILE A 18 -3.72 -8.70 5.52
C ILE A 18 -4.58 -8.09 6.61
N VAL A 19 -4.05 -7.08 7.30
CA VAL A 19 -4.78 -6.30 8.30
C VAL A 19 -5.11 -4.93 7.73
N LEU A 20 -6.37 -4.57 7.72
CA LEU A 20 -6.87 -3.25 7.34
C LEU A 20 -7.35 -2.54 8.61
N CYS A 21 -6.81 -1.39 8.92
CA CYS A 21 -7.14 -0.57 10.08
C CYS A 21 -7.95 0.65 9.64
N GLY A 22 -9.20 0.75 10.11
CA GLY A 22 -10.12 1.84 9.77
C GLY A 22 -11.08 1.51 8.63
N CYS A 23 -12.37 1.88 8.82
CA CYS A 23 -13.44 1.66 7.86
C CYS A 23 -13.78 2.96 7.14
N THR A 24 -13.29 3.12 5.93
CA THR A 24 -13.52 4.28 5.05
C THR A 24 -14.04 3.80 3.69
N SER A 25 -14.45 4.74 2.83
CA SER A 25 -14.76 4.40 1.42
C SER A 25 -13.55 3.78 0.71
N SER A 26 -12.34 4.25 1.03
CA SER A 26 -11.09 3.69 0.47
C SER A 26 -10.85 2.27 0.94
N SER A 27 -11.00 1.98 2.26
CA SER A 27 -10.78 0.62 2.79
C SER A 27 -11.78 -0.39 2.22
N LYS A 28 -13.04 0.04 2.00
CA LYS A 28 -14.05 -0.81 1.34
C LYS A 28 -13.62 -1.17 -0.08
N LYS A 29 -13.25 -0.17 -0.88
CA LYS A 29 -12.78 -0.38 -2.26
C LYS A 29 -11.51 -1.25 -2.30
N VAL A 30 -10.53 -0.97 -1.44
CA VAL A 30 -9.31 -1.78 -1.34
C VAL A 30 -9.62 -3.23 -0.97
N SER A 31 -10.56 -3.46 -0.05
CA SER A 31 -10.99 -4.81 0.32
C SER A 31 -11.57 -5.58 -0.87
N GLU A 32 -12.45 -4.94 -1.64
CA GLU A 32 -13.07 -5.53 -2.84
C GLU A 32 -12.02 -5.86 -3.91
N GLU A 33 -11.09 -4.95 -4.16
CA GLU A 33 -10.01 -5.14 -5.12
C GLU A 33 -9.06 -6.27 -4.70
N LEU A 34 -8.66 -6.33 -3.43
CA LEU A 34 -7.80 -7.40 -2.92
C LEU A 34 -8.47 -8.79 -3.01
N LEU A 35 -9.78 -8.87 -2.77
CA LEU A 35 -10.53 -10.11 -2.90
C LEU A 35 -10.62 -10.60 -4.36
N ASN A 36 -10.64 -9.67 -5.30
CA ASN A 36 -10.71 -9.97 -6.74
C ASN A 36 -9.32 -10.14 -7.38
N ASN A 37 -8.26 -9.70 -6.74
CA ASN A 37 -6.89 -9.75 -7.26
C ASN A 37 -6.31 -11.17 -7.15
N LYS A 38 -5.77 -11.72 -8.24
CA LYS A 38 -5.21 -13.08 -8.31
C LYS A 38 -4.10 -13.34 -7.30
N LYS A 39 -3.30 -12.33 -6.95
CA LYS A 39 -2.18 -12.42 -5.99
C LYS A 39 -2.67 -12.52 -4.55
N TYR A 40 -3.81 -11.90 -4.24
CA TYR A 40 -4.30 -11.73 -2.87
C TYR A 40 -5.62 -12.45 -2.57
N CYS A 41 -6.34 -12.98 -3.58
CA CYS A 41 -7.65 -13.61 -3.41
C CYS A 41 -7.65 -14.82 -2.46
N SER A 42 -6.51 -15.48 -2.25
CA SER A 42 -6.34 -16.55 -1.26
C SER A 42 -5.95 -16.05 0.14
N SER A 43 -5.61 -14.77 0.29
CA SER A 43 -5.21 -14.20 1.58
C SER A 43 -6.44 -13.89 2.42
N LYS A 44 -6.36 -14.20 3.72
CA LYS A 44 -7.38 -13.73 4.65
C LYS A 44 -7.19 -12.24 4.89
N ILE A 45 -8.29 -11.49 4.87
CA ILE A 45 -8.31 -10.05 5.13
C ILE A 45 -9.06 -9.84 6.45
N VAL A 46 -8.46 -9.07 7.35
CA VAL A 46 -9.04 -8.69 8.65
C VAL A 46 -9.21 -7.18 8.66
N LEU A 47 -10.44 -6.70 8.85
CA LEU A 47 -10.72 -5.29 9.08
C LEU A 47 -10.89 -5.02 10.56
N VAL A 48 -10.15 -4.05 11.09
CA VAL A 48 -10.25 -3.55 12.46
C VAL A 48 -10.83 -2.15 12.43
N THR A 49 -11.94 -1.94 13.09
CA THR A 49 -12.58 -0.62 13.21
C THR A 49 -13.58 -0.62 14.38
N GLU A 50 -13.87 0.55 14.94
CA GLU A 50 -14.93 0.72 15.92
C GLU A 50 -16.31 0.91 15.27
N GLN A 51 -16.38 1.08 13.95
CA GLN A 51 -17.65 1.17 13.24
C GLN A 51 -18.41 -0.14 13.32
N GLU A 52 -19.66 -0.08 13.73
CA GLU A 52 -20.55 -1.24 13.74
C GLU A 52 -20.94 -1.65 12.31
N ASN A 53 -20.92 -2.94 12.03
CA ASN A 53 -21.37 -3.55 10.76
C ASN A 53 -20.82 -2.84 9.50
N PRO A 54 -19.52 -2.93 9.21
CA PRO A 54 -18.90 -2.24 8.08
C PRO A 54 -19.42 -2.65 6.70
N ASP A 55 -20.30 -3.66 6.62
CA ASP A 55 -20.96 -4.16 5.41
C ASP A 55 -19.98 -4.45 4.26
N ILE A 56 -18.93 -5.21 4.57
CA ILE A 56 -17.96 -5.71 3.60
C ILE A 56 -17.99 -7.24 3.64
N ASN A 57 -18.36 -7.85 2.50
CA ASN A 57 -18.42 -9.30 2.40
C ASN A 57 -17.02 -9.92 2.15
N GLY A 58 -16.81 -11.13 2.64
CA GLY A 58 -15.59 -11.90 2.35
C GLY A 58 -14.38 -11.60 3.24
N ILE A 59 -14.52 -10.69 4.21
CA ILE A 59 -13.45 -10.35 5.17
C ILE A 59 -13.84 -10.73 6.60
N ILE A 60 -12.84 -10.82 7.47
CA ILE A 60 -13.01 -11.00 8.91
C ILE A 60 -13.11 -9.60 9.53
N TYR A 61 -14.15 -9.36 10.32
CA TYR A 61 -14.33 -8.10 11.01
C TYR A 61 -14.02 -8.22 12.50
N VAL A 62 -13.22 -7.32 13.03
CA VAL A 62 -12.91 -7.18 14.45
C VAL A 62 -13.28 -5.77 14.91
N ASN A 63 -14.19 -5.67 15.86
CA ASN A 63 -14.57 -4.38 16.46
C ASN A 63 -13.56 -3.98 17.52
N GLY A 64 -12.95 -2.82 17.36
CA GLY A 64 -12.01 -2.27 18.32
C GLY A 64 -11.22 -1.07 17.77
N ASP A 65 -10.57 -0.36 18.68
CA ASP A 65 -9.65 0.71 18.33
C ASP A 65 -8.35 0.10 17.82
N TYR A 66 -8.06 0.29 16.54
CA TYR A 66 -6.85 -0.25 15.91
C TYR A 66 -5.54 0.42 16.39
N SER A 67 -5.62 1.52 17.13
CA SER A 67 -4.47 2.09 17.83
C SER A 67 -4.16 1.40 19.17
N ASP A 68 -5.08 0.55 19.67
CA ASP A 68 -4.85 -0.26 20.86
C ASP A 68 -4.04 -1.52 20.51
N ILE A 69 -2.91 -1.69 21.18
CA ILE A 69 -2.00 -2.83 20.97
C ILE A 69 -2.67 -4.18 21.26
N GLU A 70 -3.60 -4.23 22.23
CA GLU A 70 -4.30 -5.48 22.56
C GLU A 70 -5.27 -5.88 21.43
N VAL A 71 -5.88 -4.92 20.75
CA VAL A 71 -6.71 -5.19 19.56
C VAL A 71 -5.85 -5.69 18.41
N LEU A 72 -4.67 -5.10 18.20
CA LEU A 72 -3.72 -5.57 17.19
C LEU A 72 -3.21 -7.00 17.49
N ARG A 73 -3.00 -7.32 18.76
CA ARG A 73 -2.65 -8.69 19.20
C ARG A 73 -3.80 -9.68 18.97
N GLN A 74 -5.05 -9.27 19.20
CA GLN A 74 -6.22 -10.13 18.92
C GLN A 74 -6.32 -10.52 17.46
N VAL A 75 -5.95 -9.64 16.53
CA VAL A 75 -5.91 -9.94 15.09
C VAL A 75 -4.64 -10.66 14.65
N ASN A 76 -3.76 -11.02 15.58
CA ASN A 76 -2.48 -11.69 15.34
C ASN A 76 -1.56 -10.89 14.40
N ILE A 77 -1.43 -9.58 14.64
CA ILE A 77 -0.60 -8.68 13.84
C ILE A 77 0.84 -9.21 13.69
N LYS A 78 1.32 -9.96 14.69
CA LYS A 78 2.66 -10.54 14.71
C LYS A 78 2.93 -11.49 13.53
N GLU A 79 1.90 -12.12 12.98
CA GLU A 79 1.99 -13.05 11.86
C GLU A 79 1.32 -12.48 10.58
N ALA A 80 1.00 -11.20 10.57
CA ALA A 80 0.49 -10.52 9.37
C ALA A 80 1.62 -10.24 8.38
N LYS A 81 1.34 -10.28 7.09
CA LYS A 81 2.29 -9.93 6.02
C LYS A 81 2.16 -8.49 5.53
N LEU A 82 0.98 -7.90 5.70
CA LEU A 82 0.65 -6.56 5.23
C LEU A 82 -0.31 -5.90 6.21
N ALA A 83 -0.07 -4.64 6.54
CA ALA A 83 -0.97 -3.81 7.32
C ALA A 83 -1.21 -2.49 6.58
N VAL A 84 -2.49 -2.14 6.39
CA VAL A 84 -2.88 -0.87 5.76
C VAL A 84 -3.69 -0.06 6.76
N ILE A 85 -3.25 1.15 7.05
CA ILE A 85 -3.88 2.03 8.03
C ILE A 85 -4.52 3.21 7.27
N PHE A 86 -5.85 3.30 7.37
CA PHE A 86 -6.64 4.35 6.72
C PHE A 86 -6.93 5.50 7.69
N SER A 87 -6.97 6.71 7.15
CA SER A 87 -7.34 7.93 7.88
C SER A 87 -8.85 7.96 8.15
N GLU A 88 -9.31 7.12 9.09
CA GLU A 88 -10.72 7.06 9.49
C GLU A 88 -11.07 8.23 10.41
N HIS A 89 -12.02 9.08 9.99
CA HIS A 89 -12.53 10.17 10.80
C HIS A 89 -13.68 9.69 11.70
N LYS A 90 -13.57 9.99 12.99
CA LYS A 90 -14.68 9.88 13.93
C LYS A 90 -15.41 11.24 14.04
N GLU A 91 -16.64 11.21 14.49
CA GLU A 91 -17.43 12.44 14.71
C GLU A 91 -16.65 13.42 15.62
N HIS A 92 -16.55 14.68 15.21
CA HIS A 92 -15.85 15.76 15.92
C HIS A 92 -14.33 15.57 16.08
N GLU A 93 -13.70 14.64 15.37
CA GLU A 93 -12.25 14.43 15.43
C GLU A 93 -11.51 15.45 14.57
N THR A 94 -10.39 15.97 15.07
CA THR A 94 -9.52 16.86 14.29
C THR A 94 -8.58 16.06 13.39
N ILE A 95 -8.16 16.63 12.26
CA ILE A 95 -7.15 16.01 11.37
C ILE A 95 -5.90 15.57 12.16
N LYS A 96 -5.45 16.41 13.10
CA LYS A 96 -4.30 16.08 13.95
C LYS A 96 -4.52 14.79 14.75
N ASN A 97 -5.71 14.60 15.30
CA ASN A 97 -6.00 13.38 16.08
C ASN A 97 -6.07 12.14 15.18
N VAL A 98 -6.65 12.27 14.00
CA VAL A 98 -6.68 11.19 12.97
C VAL A 98 -5.27 10.75 12.62
N ASP A 99 -4.40 11.68 12.24
CA ASP A 99 -3.01 11.38 11.89
C ASP A 99 -2.22 10.81 13.08
N MET A 100 -2.42 11.35 14.29
CA MET A 100 -1.75 10.83 15.49
C MET A 100 -2.19 9.40 15.83
N ARG A 101 -3.46 9.05 15.59
CA ARG A 101 -3.94 7.67 15.72
C ARG A 101 -3.26 6.78 14.69
N THR A 102 -3.13 7.21 13.44
CA THR A 102 -2.39 6.48 12.40
C THR A 102 -0.92 6.29 12.81
N VAL A 103 -0.25 7.35 13.27
CA VAL A 103 1.15 7.29 13.74
C VAL A 103 1.30 6.28 14.88
N LEU A 104 0.42 6.31 15.88
CA LEU A 104 0.44 5.37 17.02
C LEU A 104 0.19 3.94 16.56
N THR A 105 -0.72 3.75 15.61
CA THR A 105 -1.01 2.42 15.06
C THR A 105 0.19 1.84 14.33
N VAL A 106 0.84 2.62 13.46
CA VAL A 106 2.08 2.18 12.78
C VAL A 106 3.15 1.83 13.81
N TYR A 107 3.37 2.70 14.81
CA TYR A 107 4.35 2.43 15.88
C TYR A 107 4.07 1.09 16.58
N ASN A 108 2.83 0.84 16.99
CA ASN A 108 2.46 -0.40 17.68
C ASN A 108 2.63 -1.64 16.78
N ILE A 109 2.30 -1.52 15.50
CA ILE A 109 2.48 -2.59 14.50
C ILE A 109 3.97 -2.91 14.34
N GLU A 110 4.81 -1.92 14.12
CA GLU A 110 6.27 -2.10 13.96
C GLU A 110 6.93 -2.70 15.22
N GLN A 111 6.43 -2.37 16.41
CA GLN A 111 6.93 -2.97 17.66
C GLN A 111 6.55 -4.47 17.76
N GLU A 112 5.36 -4.87 17.31
CA GLU A 112 4.90 -6.26 17.39
C GLU A 112 5.43 -7.11 16.23
N ASN A 113 5.62 -6.53 15.05
CA ASN A 113 6.04 -7.23 13.84
C ASN A 113 6.91 -6.33 12.95
N PRO A 114 8.23 -6.25 13.19
CA PRO A 114 9.13 -5.45 12.35
C PRO A 114 9.27 -5.92 10.89
N ASN A 115 8.69 -7.04 10.53
CA ASN A 115 8.74 -7.60 9.17
C ASN A 115 7.43 -7.42 8.39
N VAL A 116 6.40 -6.86 9.02
CA VAL A 116 5.15 -6.56 8.30
C VAL A 116 5.38 -5.39 7.37
N HIS A 117 4.89 -5.47 6.15
CA HIS A 117 4.88 -4.31 5.26
C HIS A 117 3.73 -3.37 5.65
N THR A 118 4.06 -2.13 6.04
CA THR A 118 3.08 -1.13 6.50
C THR A 118 2.81 -0.08 5.43
N ILE A 119 1.54 0.21 5.18
CA ILE A 119 1.08 1.30 4.32
C ILE A 119 0.18 2.21 5.16
N ALA A 120 0.55 3.47 5.33
CA ALA A 120 -0.20 4.41 6.16
C ALA A 120 -0.76 5.58 5.35
N GLU A 121 -2.07 5.80 5.43
CA GLU A 121 -2.72 6.99 4.89
C GLU A 121 -2.60 8.13 5.92
N ILE A 122 -1.99 9.25 5.52
CA ILE A 122 -1.80 10.46 6.33
C ILE A 122 -2.41 11.65 5.61
N ILE A 123 -3.10 12.51 6.35
CA ILE A 123 -3.75 13.71 5.81
C ILE A 123 -2.76 14.86 5.75
N ASN A 124 -2.03 15.13 6.84
CA ASN A 124 -1.07 16.24 6.91
C ASN A 124 0.36 15.73 6.73
N GLU A 125 1.02 16.16 5.65
CA GLU A 125 2.40 15.76 5.31
C GLU A 125 3.41 15.98 6.45
N LYS A 126 3.24 17.01 7.28
CA LYS A 126 4.12 17.26 8.43
C LYS A 126 4.10 16.14 9.46
N ASN A 127 2.98 15.42 9.60
CA ASN A 127 2.86 14.31 10.51
C ASN A 127 3.54 13.04 9.96
N ALA A 128 3.73 12.96 8.66
CA ALA A 128 4.40 11.85 7.99
C ALA A 128 5.89 11.76 8.32
N GLU A 129 6.56 12.88 8.60
CA GLU A 129 7.97 12.89 9.00
C GLU A 129 8.21 12.02 10.23
N ILE A 130 7.25 11.98 11.16
CA ILE A 130 7.33 11.15 12.37
C ILE A 130 7.41 9.65 12.01
N ILE A 131 6.60 9.21 11.03
CA ILE A 131 6.59 7.81 10.60
C ILE A 131 7.91 7.47 9.91
N LYS A 132 8.33 8.29 8.95
CA LYS A 132 9.55 8.05 8.16
C LYS A 132 10.83 8.05 9.01
N GLU A 133 10.97 9.04 9.89
CA GLU A 133 12.22 9.26 10.60
C GLU A 133 12.34 8.48 11.91
N LYS A 134 11.21 8.14 12.55
CA LYS A 134 11.22 7.64 13.93
C LYS A 134 10.57 6.27 14.13
N ILE A 135 9.78 5.80 13.17
CA ILE A 135 8.97 4.59 13.35
C ILE A 135 9.33 3.50 12.33
N ASN A 136 10.07 3.85 11.28
CA ASN A 136 10.46 2.92 10.20
C ASN A 136 9.26 2.33 9.42
N GLY A 137 8.16 3.08 9.28
CA GLY A 137 7.03 2.68 8.44
C GLY A 137 7.42 2.66 6.97
N ASP A 138 6.98 1.64 6.23
CA ASP A 138 7.44 1.38 4.87
C ASP A 138 6.89 2.37 3.85
N GLU A 139 5.58 2.55 3.78
CA GLU A 139 4.95 3.41 2.79
C GLU A 139 3.94 4.39 3.38
N ILE A 140 3.95 5.62 2.88
CA ILE A 140 3.00 6.66 3.27
C ILE A 140 2.26 7.19 2.04
N VAL A 141 0.94 7.21 2.12
CA VAL A 141 0.05 7.73 1.09
C VAL A 141 -0.58 9.04 1.56
N PHE A 142 -0.36 10.11 0.80
CA PHE A 142 -0.96 11.43 1.02
C PHE A 142 -2.17 11.61 0.10
N LYS A 143 -3.35 11.29 0.60
CA LYS A 143 -4.56 11.29 -0.21
C LYS A 143 -4.87 12.65 -0.82
N GLU A 144 -4.91 13.70 0.01
CA GLU A 144 -5.24 15.06 -0.46
C GLU A 144 -4.21 15.58 -1.49
N THR A 145 -2.94 15.25 -1.31
CA THR A 145 -1.86 15.63 -2.23
C THR A 145 -2.00 14.92 -3.58
N ILE A 146 -2.32 13.63 -3.57
CA ILE A 146 -2.54 12.85 -4.82
C ILE A 146 -3.73 13.41 -5.57
N ASP A 147 -4.86 13.65 -4.92
CA ASP A 147 -6.05 14.21 -5.54
C ASP A 147 -5.79 15.60 -6.14
N ALA A 148 -5.11 16.48 -5.41
CA ALA A 148 -4.74 17.79 -5.89
C ALA A 148 -3.80 17.74 -7.11
N HIS A 149 -2.78 16.89 -7.07
CA HIS A 149 -1.85 16.71 -8.18
C HIS A 149 -2.54 16.14 -9.43
N LEU A 150 -3.48 15.21 -9.24
CA LEU A 150 -4.28 14.67 -10.34
C LEU A 150 -5.07 15.80 -11.03
N ILE A 151 -5.77 16.63 -10.25
CA ILE A 151 -6.52 17.78 -10.77
C ILE A 151 -5.61 18.78 -11.49
N VAL A 152 -4.46 19.14 -10.90
CA VAL A 152 -3.49 20.05 -11.51
C VAL A 152 -2.96 19.52 -12.83
N ASN A 153 -2.69 18.22 -12.92
CA ASN A 153 -2.27 17.59 -14.17
C ASN A 153 -3.38 17.65 -15.23
N CYS A 154 -4.64 17.44 -14.87
CA CYS A 154 -5.77 17.58 -15.80
C CYS A 154 -5.94 19.04 -16.31
N ILE A 155 -5.64 20.02 -15.46
CA ILE A 155 -5.64 21.44 -15.87
C ILE A 155 -4.51 21.72 -16.86
N ARG A 156 -3.31 21.24 -16.60
CA ARG A 156 -2.13 21.45 -17.47
C ARG A 156 -2.21 20.70 -18.79
N HIS A 157 -2.82 19.52 -18.77
CA HIS A 157 -2.87 18.58 -19.89
C HIS A 157 -4.32 18.10 -20.07
N PRO A 158 -5.17 18.88 -20.75
CA PRO A 158 -6.57 18.48 -21.02
C PRO A 158 -6.64 17.07 -21.61
N TYR A 159 -7.61 16.29 -21.17
CA TYR A 159 -7.85 14.89 -21.60
C TYR A 159 -6.84 13.86 -21.09
N ILE A 160 -5.93 14.17 -20.17
CA ILE A 160 -4.96 13.22 -19.61
C ILE A 160 -5.60 12.25 -18.59
N SER A 161 -6.75 12.61 -18.00
CA SER A 161 -7.36 11.83 -16.90
C SER A 161 -7.59 10.34 -17.22
N PRO A 162 -8.09 9.92 -18.41
CA PRO A 162 -8.25 8.50 -18.70
C PRO A 162 -6.93 7.73 -18.62
N MET A 163 -5.83 8.31 -19.16
CA MET A 163 -4.51 7.68 -19.12
C MET A 163 -3.98 7.55 -17.68
N LEU A 164 -4.22 8.57 -16.83
CA LEU A 164 -3.83 8.49 -15.43
C LEU A 164 -4.64 7.45 -14.66
N TYR A 165 -5.95 7.35 -14.95
CA TYR A 165 -6.78 6.29 -14.37
C TYR A 165 -6.34 4.90 -14.83
N ASP A 166 -5.98 4.72 -16.09
CA ASP A 166 -5.46 3.45 -16.60
C ASP A 166 -4.15 3.07 -15.93
N LEU A 167 -3.24 4.04 -15.69
CA LEU A 167 -2.00 3.81 -14.95
C LEU A 167 -2.22 3.46 -13.48
N LEU A 168 -3.28 4.00 -12.86
CA LEU A 168 -3.66 3.70 -11.48
C LEU A 168 -4.58 2.48 -11.38
N ASN A 169 -5.03 1.93 -12.51
CA ASN A 169 -5.92 0.78 -12.52
C ASN A 169 -5.17 -0.46 -12.03
N LEU A 170 -5.80 -1.16 -11.09
CA LEU A 170 -5.24 -2.34 -10.41
C LEU A 170 -5.22 -3.62 -11.27
N ASP A 171 -5.47 -3.50 -12.57
CA ASP A 171 -5.33 -4.64 -13.48
C ASP A 171 -3.83 -4.96 -13.63
N ASP A 172 -3.39 -6.10 -13.09
CA ASP A 172 -2.00 -6.63 -13.13
C ASP A 172 -1.38 -6.69 -14.54
N ARG A 173 -2.16 -6.33 -15.56
CA ARG A 173 -1.75 -6.31 -16.97
C ARG A 173 -0.99 -5.05 -17.36
N ILE A 174 -1.04 -3.98 -16.57
CA ILE A 174 -0.48 -2.70 -17.03
C ILE A 174 0.89 -2.44 -16.41
N ILE A 175 1.03 -2.48 -15.10
CA ILE A 175 2.31 -2.24 -14.42
C ILE A 175 2.88 -3.57 -13.91
N LYS A 176 4.08 -3.88 -14.35
CA LYS A 176 4.80 -5.08 -13.94
C LYS A 176 6.12 -4.73 -13.26
N GLU A 177 6.53 -5.61 -12.35
CA GLU A 177 7.77 -5.52 -11.61
C GLU A 177 8.55 -6.83 -11.78
N LYS A 178 9.83 -6.73 -12.14
CA LYS A 178 10.76 -7.87 -12.17
C LYS A 178 12.17 -7.43 -11.83
N GLN A 179 12.91 -8.28 -11.16
CA GLN A 179 14.36 -8.07 -10.97
C GLN A 179 15.07 -8.10 -12.32
N LEU A 180 16.09 -7.27 -12.47
CA LEU A 180 16.85 -7.17 -13.72
C LEU A 180 17.45 -8.54 -14.13
N LYS A 181 17.92 -9.33 -13.17
CA LYS A 181 18.42 -10.69 -13.42
C LYS A 181 17.36 -11.64 -13.99
N ASP A 182 16.10 -11.50 -13.60
CA ASP A 182 14.99 -12.34 -14.08
C ASP A 182 14.59 -12.01 -15.52
N LEU A 183 15.03 -10.87 -16.02
CA LEU A 183 14.93 -10.46 -17.43
C LEU A 183 16.10 -10.94 -18.29
N GLY A 184 17.04 -11.71 -17.71
CA GLY A 184 18.18 -12.29 -18.40
C GLY A 184 19.47 -11.45 -18.35
N PHE A 185 19.49 -10.36 -17.59
CA PHE A 185 20.70 -9.57 -17.42
C PHE A 185 21.63 -10.21 -16.38
N THR A 186 22.86 -10.51 -16.75
CA THR A 186 23.87 -11.12 -15.88
C THR A 186 24.86 -10.11 -15.30
N LYS A 187 24.76 -8.85 -15.70
CA LYS A 187 25.63 -7.74 -15.28
C LYS A 187 24.79 -6.49 -15.08
N ASN A 188 25.32 -5.56 -14.27
CA ASN A 188 24.78 -4.22 -14.17
C ASN A 188 24.71 -3.58 -15.56
N THR A 189 23.66 -2.85 -15.82
CA THR A 189 23.42 -2.22 -17.11
C THR A 189 23.07 -0.74 -16.93
N THR A 190 23.17 0.04 -17.98
CA THR A 190 22.73 1.45 -17.97
C THR A 190 21.27 1.56 -18.40
N PHE A 191 20.61 2.61 -17.96
CA PHE A 191 19.23 2.89 -18.43
C PHE A 191 19.18 3.09 -19.95
N LYS A 192 20.27 3.56 -20.56
CA LYS A 192 20.40 3.65 -22.02
C LYS A 192 20.31 2.28 -22.69
N GLU A 193 20.99 1.28 -22.16
CA GLU A 193 20.94 -0.09 -22.69
C GLU A 193 19.58 -0.74 -22.49
N LEU A 194 18.90 -0.44 -21.36
CA LEU A 194 17.52 -0.88 -21.13
C LEU A 194 16.52 -0.29 -22.13
N LYS A 195 16.75 0.92 -22.63
CA LYS A 195 15.94 1.49 -23.72
C LYS A 195 16.04 0.68 -25.02
N GLN A 196 17.20 0.07 -25.30
CA GLN A 196 17.33 -0.84 -26.42
C GLN A 196 16.55 -2.12 -26.17
N TYR A 197 16.67 -2.70 -24.99
CA TYR A 197 15.94 -3.90 -24.60
C TYR A 197 14.42 -3.71 -24.65
N GLN A 198 13.90 -2.55 -24.21
CA GLN A 198 12.47 -2.28 -24.25
C GLN A 198 11.90 -2.29 -25.68
N ILE A 199 12.67 -1.81 -26.67
CA ILE A 199 12.28 -1.85 -28.10
C ILE A 199 12.18 -3.30 -28.60
N GLU A 200 13.12 -4.14 -28.20
CA GLU A 200 13.16 -5.56 -28.62
C GLU A 200 12.03 -6.39 -27.99
N LYS A 201 11.54 -5.99 -26.83
CA LYS A 201 10.53 -6.72 -26.05
C LYS A 201 9.13 -6.13 -26.13
N ASP A 202 8.96 -5.00 -26.83
CA ASP A 202 7.69 -4.27 -26.95
C ASP A 202 7.08 -3.91 -25.56
N ILE A 203 7.94 -3.44 -24.65
CA ILE A 203 7.58 -2.99 -23.32
C ILE A 203 7.95 -1.53 -23.12
N VAL A 204 7.36 -0.85 -22.14
CA VAL A 204 7.75 0.52 -21.75
C VAL A 204 8.30 0.50 -20.33
N ILE A 205 9.62 0.67 -20.18
CA ILE A 205 10.25 0.78 -18.86
C ILE A 205 9.99 2.18 -18.31
N ILE A 206 9.26 2.27 -17.18
CA ILE A 206 8.91 3.51 -16.52
C ILE A 206 10.03 3.96 -15.59
N GLY A 207 10.67 3.01 -14.89
CA GLY A 207 11.69 3.28 -13.89
C GLY A 207 12.21 2.02 -13.24
N TYR A 208 12.85 2.16 -12.08
CA TYR A 208 13.30 1.05 -11.27
C TYR A 208 13.22 1.37 -9.78
N ILE A 209 13.26 0.33 -8.96
CA ILE A 209 13.39 0.42 -7.51
C ILE A 209 14.70 -0.28 -7.14
N ASP A 210 15.57 0.41 -6.41
CA ASP A 210 16.85 -0.12 -5.97
C ASP A 210 16.73 -1.09 -4.78
N THR A 211 17.86 -1.64 -4.34
CA THR A 211 17.93 -2.56 -3.22
C THR A 211 17.61 -1.90 -1.86
N GLU A 212 17.63 -0.56 -1.79
CA GLU A 212 17.24 0.23 -0.61
C GLU A 212 15.77 0.64 -0.64
N ASN A 213 14.99 0.09 -1.60
CA ASN A 213 13.58 0.42 -1.87
C ASN A 213 13.34 1.88 -2.30
N THR A 214 14.35 2.55 -2.88
CA THR A 214 14.18 3.88 -3.46
C THR A 214 13.71 3.77 -4.91
N ALA A 215 12.61 4.43 -5.24
CA ALA A 215 12.04 4.42 -6.58
C ALA A 215 12.57 5.57 -7.45
N PHE A 216 12.97 5.26 -8.69
CA PHE A 216 13.49 6.19 -9.68
C PHE A 216 12.61 6.17 -10.94
N LEU A 217 11.86 7.24 -11.15
CA LEU A 217 11.02 7.43 -12.34
C LEU A 217 11.86 8.06 -13.46
N ALA A 218 11.78 7.50 -14.67
CA ALA A 218 12.45 8.00 -15.87
C ALA A 218 13.91 8.44 -15.62
N PRO A 219 14.78 7.55 -15.09
CA PRO A 219 16.14 7.92 -14.70
C PRO A 219 16.97 8.38 -15.89
N GLN A 220 18.06 9.06 -15.61
CA GLN A 220 18.99 9.53 -16.66
C GLN A 220 19.61 8.33 -17.40
N ASN A 221 19.96 8.53 -18.67
CA ASN A 221 20.55 7.48 -19.50
C ASN A 221 21.81 6.80 -18.91
N ALA A 222 22.59 7.56 -18.13
CA ALA A 222 23.80 7.09 -17.49
C ALA A 222 23.55 6.39 -16.13
N ALA A 223 22.31 6.36 -15.65
CA ALA A 223 21.98 5.65 -14.40
C ALA A 223 22.34 4.18 -14.55
N VAL A 224 23.10 3.65 -13.59
CA VAL A 224 23.50 2.24 -13.53
C VAL A 224 22.47 1.51 -12.69
N ILE A 225 21.94 0.44 -13.23
CA ILE A 225 20.95 -0.42 -12.61
C ILE A 225 21.58 -1.77 -12.35
N THR A 226 21.52 -2.23 -11.13
CA THR A 226 22.13 -3.49 -10.70
C THR A 226 21.22 -4.68 -11.01
N THR A 227 21.78 -5.88 -11.03
CA THR A 227 21.01 -7.11 -11.30
C THR A 227 19.94 -7.40 -10.28
N ASP A 228 20.06 -6.87 -9.07
CA ASP A 228 19.11 -7.06 -7.97
C ASP A 228 18.05 -5.97 -7.89
N ASP A 229 18.20 -4.86 -8.63
CA ASP A 229 17.18 -3.81 -8.73
C ASP A 229 15.97 -4.33 -9.49
N ARG A 230 14.79 -3.77 -9.16
CA ARG A 230 13.51 -4.16 -9.73
C ARG A 230 13.08 -3.15 -10.80
N LEU A 231 12.96 -3.60 -12.02
CA LEU A 231 12.42 -2.76 -13.10
C LEU A 231 10.89 -2.67 -13.00
N ILE A 232 10.40 -1.45 -13.19
CA ILE A 232 8.97 -1.15 -13.30
C ILE A 232 8.70 -0.84 -14.76
N TYR A 233 7.81 -1.62 -15.38
CA TYR A 233 7.49 -1.50 -16.81
C TYR A 233 6.02 -1.77 -17.10
N VAL A 234 5.57 -1.30 -18.25
CA VAL A 234 4.23 -1.53 -18.83
C VAL A 234 4.36 -2.44 -20.04
N GLU A 235 3.46 -3.41 -20.13
CA GLU A 235 3.38 -4.38 -21.21
C GLU A 235 2.02 -4.35 -21.87
#